data_be4659329f4f1d765068428df644cf49
#
_entry.id   be4659329f4f1d765068428df644cf49
#
_cell.length_a   1.000
_cell.length_b   1.000
_cell.length_c   1.000
_cell.angle_alpha   90.00
_cell.angle_beta   90.00
_cell.angle_gamma   90.00
#
_symmetry.space_group_name_H-M   'P 1'
#
loop_
_entity.id
_entity.type
_entity.pdbx_description
1 polymer ?
#
loop_
_entity_poly.entity_id
_entity_poly.type
_entity_poly.pdbx_seq_one_letter_code
_entity_poly.pdbx_strand_id
1 'polypeptide(L)'
;MTTPSIIHKTLRLAGAAAVVGALSASSALAGGLLYKAKNEGLAVAFYNYNPNSFFNDKGELVGTDPDTLNAVLAAMGAKIASTQDTEWGNLIPGLKAGRFDAVAAGMYITPERCKEVAFSEPIFGVTNAIAVPKGNPKGIAKIEDIAAKGLTVAVIAGSAHVGYAALAGIPADKVLQIPDTASAIAAVRAGRADAFFVDAGGIKALIASVPEQDFEMTKPFSEINGHIAMPHGAIAFRPEDADFVIAFNKFLEQRVRSPEHVKMLETYGLSADDLPRYTAAELCAAK
;
A
#
# COMPACT_ATOMS: atom_id res chain seq x y z
N MET A 1 -20.67 97.88 -16.24
CA MET A 1 -21.68 96.85 -16.58
C MET A 1 -20.98 95.49 -16.41
N THR A 2 -20.72 95.12 -15.24
CA THR A 2 -20.14 93.77 -15.01
C THR A 2 -20.47 93.26 -13.61
N THR A 3 -21.25 92.28 -13.49
CA THR A 3 -21.63 91.62 -12.25
C THR A 3 -20.51 90.67 -11.78
N PRO A 4 -20.20 90.59 -10.50
CA PRO A 4 -19.32 89.56 -9.98
C PRO A 4 -20.10 88.31 -9.54
N SER A 5 -19.64 87.14 -9.97
CA SER A 5 -20.15 85.82 -9.62
C SER A 5 -19.55 85.38 -8.27
N ILE A 6 -20.43 84.94 -7.40
CA ILE A 6 -20.11 84.33 -6.10
C ILE A 6 -19.73 82.85 -6.26
N ILE A 7 -18.53 82.49 -5.88
CA ILE A 7 -18.05 81.09 -5.89
C ILE A 7 -18.42 80.47 -4.54
N HIS A 8 -19.32 79.48 -4.57
CA HIS A 8 -19.60 78.61 -3.45
C HIS A 8 -18.61 77.45 -3.42
N LYS A 9 -17.75 77.41 -2.45
CA LYS A 9 -16.91 76.24 -2.13
C LYS A 9 -17.75 75.21 -1.39
N THR A 10 -18.18 74.20 -2.05
CA THR A 10 -18.72 72.99 -1.41
C THR A 10 -17.61 72.06 -1.06
N LEU A 11 -17.41 71.90 0.24
CA LEU A 11 -16.47 70.95 0.85
C LEU A 11 -17.08 69.52 0.73
N ARG A 12 -16.56 68.69 -0.16
CA ARG A 12 -16.92 67.28 -0.22
C ARG A 12 -16.04 66.50 0.76
N LEU A 13 -16.62 66.05 1.86
CA LEU A 13 -16.03 65.02 2.69
C LEU A 13 -16.06 63.70 1.88
N ALA A 14 -14.88 63.26 1.50
CA ALA A 14 -14.70 61.88 0.99
C ALA A 14 -14.64 60.94 2.18
N GLY A 15 -15.73 60.21 2.44
CA GLY A 15 -15.76 59.10 3.37
C GLY A 15 -14.98 57.93 2.78
N ALA A 16 -13.80 57.67 3.33
CA ALA A 16 -13.07 56.45 3.05
C ALA A 16 -13.78 55.27 3.74
N ALA A 17 -14.60 54.55 3.01
CA ALA A 17 -15.09 53.26 3.43
C ALA A 17 -13.93 52.26 3.37
N ALA A 18 -13.32 51.99 4.52
CA ALA A 18 -12.37 50.92 4.69
C ALA A 18 -13.17 49.58 4.56
N VAL A 19 -13.09 48.96 3.39
CA VAL A 19 -13.50 47.59 3.20
C VAL A 19 -12.45 46.72 3.93
N VAL A 20 -12.77 46.37 5.17
CA VAL A 20 -12.08 45.32 5.89
C VAL A 20 -12.49 44.02 5.19
N GLY A 21 -11.73 43.67 4.15
CA GLY A 21 -11.76 42.31 3.58
C GLY A 21 -11.26 41.35 4.66
N ALA A 22 -12.19 40.75 5.37
CA ALA A 22 -11.90 39.58 6.17
C ALA A 22 -11.41 38.50 5.19
N LEU A 23 -10.08 38.41 5.01
CA LEU A 23 -9.46 37.20 4.56
C LEU A 23 -9.80 36.15 5.64
N SER A 24 -10.89 35.44 5.40
CA SER A 24 -11.09 34.11 5.97
C SER A 24 -9.99 33.24 5.39
N ALA A 25 -8.77 33.37 5.91
CA ALA A 25 -7.80 32.31 5.85
C ALA A 25 -8.50 31.12 6.50
N SER A 26 -9.07 30.30 5.66
CA SER A 26 -9.61 29.00 6.06
C SER A 26 -8.53 28.35 6.90
N SER A 27 -8.83 28.22 8.19
CA SER A 27 -8.03 27.46 9.14
C SER A 27 -8.10 25.97 8.73
N ALA A 28 -7.47 25.66 7.59
CA ALA A 28 -7.24 24.29 7.15
C ALA A 28 -6.19 23.57 8.02
N LEU A 29 -5.94 24.08 9.23
CA LEU A 29 -4.92 23.63 10.17
C LEU A 29 -5.44 23.30 11.57
N ALA A 30 -6.73 23.11 11.75
CA ALA A 30 -7.27 22.83 13.08
C ALA A 30 -7.51 21.33 13.35
N GLY A 31 -6.82 20.43 12.67
CA GLY A 31 -6.92 19.03 13.00
C GLY A 31 -6.26 18.16 11.94
N GLY A 32 -4.99 17.87 12.11
CA GLY A 32 -4.29 16.93 11.25
C GLY A 32 -5.03 15.58 11.11
N LEU A 33 -4.45 14.63 10.43
CA LEU A 33 -5.08 13.34 10.13
C LEU A 33 -5.65 12.64 11.38
N LEU A 34 -5.07 12.87 12.57
CA LEU A 34 -5.58 12.32 13.83
C LEU A 34 -6.97 12.89 14.21
N TYR A 35 -7.20 14.18 14.00
CA TYR A 35 -8.51 14.77 14.24
C TYR A 35 -9.55 14.21 13.27
N LYS A 36 -9.21 14.15 11.98
CA LYS A 36 -10.06 13.55 10.95
C LYS A 36 -10.39 12.11 11.29
N ALA A 37 -9.41 11.28 11.64
CA ALA A 37 -9.59 9.88 11.97
C ALA A 37 -10.58 9.66 13.12
N LYS A 38 -10.55 10.53 14.14
CA LYS A 38 -11.43 10.44 15.31
C LYS A 38 -12.85 10.94 15.04
N ASN A 39 -13.00 12.03 14.32
CA ASN A 39 -14.29 12.70 14.18
C ASN A 39 -15.03 12.29 12.90
N GLU A 40 -14.35 12.17 11.79
CA GLU A 40 -14.92 11.88 10.48
C GLU A 40 -14.65 10.42 10.07
N GLY A 41 -13.46 9.93 10.37
CA GLY A 41 -12.93 8.65 9.91
C GLY A 41 -12.01 8.81 8.70
N LEU A 42 -11.19 7.79 8.45
CA LEU A 42 -10.26 7.76 7.32
C LEU A 42 -10.91 7.18 6.05
N ALA A 43 -10.59 7.76 4.90
CA ALA A 43 -10.77 7.11 3.62
C ALA A 43 -9.56 6.20 3.36
N VAL A 44 -9.79 4.90 3.12
CA VAL A 44 -8.74 3.89 3.01
C VAL A 44 -8.80 3.23 1.64
N ALA A 45 -7.68 3.23 0.92
CA ALA A 45 -7.55 2.46 -0.31
C ALA A 45 -6.92 1.10 -0.04
N PHE A 46 -7.30 0.14 -0.86
CA PHE A 46 -6.73 -1.19 -0.89
C PHE A 46 -6.67 -1.72 -2.32
N TYR A 47 -5.95 -2.80 -2.49
CA TYR A 47 -5.94 -3.62 -3.70
C TYR A 47 -6.50 -4.99 -3.31
N ASN A 48 -7.52 -5.46 -4.03
CA ASN A 48 -8.19 -6.72 -3.71
C ASN A 48 -7.24 -7.91 -3.93
N TYR A 49 -6.55 -8.31 -2.86
CA TYR A 49 -5.51 -9.32 -2.88
C TYR A 49 -5.49 -10.14 -1.57
N ASN A 50 -5.94 -11.38 -1.64
CA ASN A 50 -5.89 -12.32 -0.52
C ASN A 50 -4.42 -12.81 -0.31
N PRO A 51 -3.87 -12.79 0.90
CA PRO A 51 -4.55 -12.60 2.20
C PRO A 51 -4.49 -11.17 2.77
N ASN A 52 -3.91 -10.20 2.07
CA ASN A 52 -3.57 -8.92 2.66
C ASN A 52 -4.77 -7.97 2.80
N SER A 53 -5.62 -7.87 1.78
CA SER A 53 -6.83 -7.06 1.78
C SER A 53 -7.77 -7.58 0.69
N PHE A 54 -8.94 -8.07 1.06
CA PHE A 54 -9.88 -8.65 0.11
C PHE A 54 -11.30 -8.64 0.66
N PHE A 55 -12.28 -8.86 -0.21
CA PHE A 55 -13.67 -9.04 0.21
C PHE A 55 -13.92 -10.51 0.56
N ASN A 56 -14.48 -10.74 1.76
CA ASN A 56 -14.97 -12.06 2.15
C ASN A 56 -16.31 -12.38 1.46
N ASP A 57 -16.85 -13.59 1.68
CA ASP A 57 -18.13 -14.02 1.10
C ASP A 57 -19.33 -13.18 1.50
N LYS A 58 -19.21 -12.33 2.53
CA LYS A 58 -20.24 -11.39 2.99
C LYS A 58 -20.08 -10.00 2.37
N GLY A 59 -19.05 -9.78 1.56
CA GLY A 59 -18.71 -8.48 0.98
C GLY A 59 -18.04 -7.52 1.97
N GLU A 60 -17.51 -8.02 3.09
CA GLU A 60 -16.76 -7.23 4.06
C GLU A 60 -15.28 -7.19 3.67
N LEU A 61 -14.66 -6.02 3.78
CA LEU A 61 -13.21 -5.87 3.59
C LEU A 61 -12.49 -6.45 4.82
N VAL A 62 -11.69 -7.50 4.57
CA VAL A 62 -10.92 -8.23 5.56
C VAL A 62 -9.49 -8.46 5.07
N GLY A 63 -8.62 -8.94 5.94
CA GLY A 63 -7.22 -9.24 5.61
C GLY A 63 -6.26 -8.74 6.68
N THR A 64 -4.98 -9.07 6.53
CA THR A 64 -3.96 -8.68 7.52
C THR A 64 -3.93 -7.17 7.76
N ASP A 65 -4.04 -6.38 6.71
CA ASP A 65 -3.94 -4.93 6.80
C ASP A 65 -5.24 -4.26 7.28
N PRO A 66 -6.43 -4.52 6.69
CA PRO A 66 -7.67 -3.93 7.16
C PRO A 66 -7.98 -4.26 8.62
N ASP A 67 -7.77 -5.52 9.05
CA ASP A 67 -8.07 -5.95 10.41
C ASP A 67 -7.10 -5.32 11.42
N THR A 68 -5.82 -5.19 11.06
CA THR A 68 -4.85 -4.49 11.89
C THR A 68 -5.16 -3.01 11.97
N LEU A 69 -5.43 -2.36 10.83
CA LEU A 69 -5.78 -0.94 10.76
C LEU A 69 -7.02 -0.65 11.62
N ASN A 70 -8.09 -1.42 11.45
CA ASN A 70 -9.33 -1.29 12.23
C ASN A 70 -9.06 -1.42 13.73
N ALA A 71 -8.29 -2.42 14.15
CA ALA A 71 -7.99 -2.64 15.56
C ALA A 71 -7.16 -1.50 16.17
N VAL A 72 -6.17 -1.00 15.45
CA VAL A 72 -5.34 0.13 15.91
C VAL A 72 -6.18 1.42 15.96
N LEU A 73 -6.96 1.72 14.92
CA LEU A 73 -7.84 2.89 14.91
C LEU A 73 -8.86 2.84 16.04
N ALA A 74 -9.48 1.69 16.30
CA ALA A 74 -10.40 1.52 17.42
C ALA A 74 -9.74 1.83 18.77
N ALA A 75 -8.51 1.34 19.00
CA ALA A 75 -7.74 1.64 20.20
C ALA A 75 -7.37 3.15 20.32
N MET A 76 -7.23 3.85 19.19
CA MET A 76 -7.02 5.30 19.14
C MET A 76 -8.31 6.11 19.32
N GLY A 77 -9.49 5.48 19.39
CA GLY A 77 -10.79 6.15 19.34
C GLY A 77 -11.09 6.76 17.96
N ALA A 78 -10.59 6.14 16.91
CA ALA A 78 -10.72 6.55 15.51
C ALA A 78 -11.42 5.45 14.70
N LYS A 79 -11.74 5.72 13.42
CA LYS A 79 -12.46 4.78 12.57
C LYS A 79 -12.11 4.93 11.09
N ILE A 80 -12.48 3.93 10.30
CA ILE A 80 -12.55 4.03 8.84
C ILE A 80 -13.93 4.59 8.46
N ALA A 81 -13.96 5.59 7.58
CA ALA A 81 -15.19 6.19 7.03
C ALA A 81 -15.59 5.55 5.71
N SER A 82 -14.62 5.22 4.86
CA SER A 82 -14.86 4.62 3.55
C SER A 82 -13.67 3.80 3.10
N THR A 83 -13.93 2.84 2.22
CA THR A 83 -12.91 2.02 1.57
C THR A 83 -13.02 2.14 0.06
N GLN A 84 -11.88 2.08 -0.64
CA GLN A 84 -11.81 2.15 -2.09
C GLN A 84 -10.88 1.07 -2.62
N ASP A 85 -11.42 0.14 -3.42
CA ASP A 85 -10.62 -0.77 -4.23
C ASP A 85 -10.02 -0.03 -5.42
N THR A 86 -8.75 -0.26 -5.71
CA THR A 86 -8.06 0.35 -6.85
C THR A 86 -6.89 -0.51 -7.30
N GLU A 87 -6.49 -0.33 -8.56
CA GLU A 87 -5.32 -1.00 -9.11
C GLU A 87 -4.07 -0.69 -8.29
N TRP A 88 -3.20 -1.68 -8.12
CA TRP A 88 -1.98 -1.57 -7.31
C TRP A 88 -1.13 -0.34 -7.66
N GLY A 89 -0.91 -0.09 -8.96
CA GLY A 89 -0.10 1.03 -9.44
C GLY A 89 -0.69 2.42 -9.12
N ASN A 90 -1.97 2.50 -8.75
CA ASN A 90 -2.67 3.74 -8.42
C ASN A 90 -2.66 4.07 -6.92
N LEU A 91 -2.19 3.15 -6.05
CA LEU A 91 -2.22 3.33 -4.60
C LEU A 91 -1.37 4.51 -4.14
N ILE A 92 -0.07 4.54 -4.45
CA ILE A 92 0.81 5.65 -4.05
C ILE A 92 0.43 6.97 -4.74
N PRO A 93 0.21 7.03 -6.07
CA PRO A 93 -0.26 8.26 -6.72
C PRO A 93 -1.58 8.79 -6.15
N GLY A 94 -2.52 7.91 -5.84
CA GLY A 94 -3.81 8.29 -5.25
C GLY A 94 -3.67 8.83 -3.83
N LEU A 95 -2.83 8.23 -3.00
CA LEU A 95 -2.52 8.69 -1.64
C LEU A 95 -1.88 10.09 -1.67
N LYS A 96 -0.89 10.30 -2.51
CA LYS A 96 -0.22 11.60 -2.70
C LYS A 96 -1.17 12.68 -3.23
N ALA A 97 -2.13 12.31 -4.05
CA ALA A 97 -3.16 13.21 -4.56
C ALA A 97 -4.30 13.47 -3.55
N GLY A 98 -4.25 12.90 -2.34
CA GLY A 98 -5.27 13.07 -1.32
C GLY A 98 -6.63 12.42 -1.64
N ARG A 99 -6.68 11.44 -2.54
CA ARG A 99 -7.92 10.72 -2.87
C ARG A 99 -8.39 9.86 -1.71
N PHE A 100 -7.46 9.41 -0.88
CA PHE A 100 -7.66 8.67 0.35
C PHE A 100 -6.55 9.03 1.35
N ASP A 101 -6.73 8.62 2.60
CA ASP A 101 -5.87 9.02 3.72
C ASP A 101 -4.83 7.96 4.09
N ALA A 102 -5.12 6.70 3.77
CA ALA A 102 -4.26 5.57 4.06
C ALA A 102 -4.37 4.49 2.98
N VAL A 103 -3.34 3.67 2.87
CA VAL A 103 -3.32 2.46 2.04
C VAL A 103 -3.13 1.25 2.95
N ALA A 104 -4.10 0.33 2.91
CA ALA A 104 -4.11 -0.94 3.64
C ALA A 104 -4.19 -2.11 2.63
N ALA A 105 -3.06 -2.48 2.04
CA ALA A 105 -2.99 -3.38 0.88
C ALA A 105 -1.81 -4.36 0.93
N GLY A 106 -1.22 -4.61 2.10
CA GLY A 106 0.01 -5.39 2.19
C GLY A 106 1.20 -4.71 1.52
N MET A 107 1.22 -3.37 1.51
CA MET A 107 2.26 -2.63 0.79
C MET A 107 3.61 -2.81 1.48
N TYR A 108 4.55 -3.43 0.76
CA TYR A 108 5.89 -3.65 1.31
C TYR A 108 6.67 -2.35 1.42
N ILE A 109 7.35 -2.20 2.55
CA ILE A 109 8.31 -1.13 2.79
C ILE A 109 9.52 -1.38 1.88
N THR A 110 9.83 -0.43 1.01
CA THR A 110 11.06 -0.41 0.21
C THR A 110 11.68 0.98 0.24
N PRO A 111 13.01 1.10 0.08
CA PRO A 111 13.70 2.40 0.07
C PRO A 111 13.11 3.39 -0.93
N GLU A 112 12.68 2.91 -2.10
CA GLU A 112 12.07 3.74 -3.15
C GLU A 112 10.73 4.30 -2.68
N ARG A 113 9.87 3.44 -2.09
CA ARG A 113 8.55 3.86 -1.60
C ARG A 113 8.65 4.79 -0.39
N CYS A 114 9.66 4.60 0.45
CA CYS A 114 9.91 5.49 1.61
C CYS A 114 10.23 6.93 1.20
N LYS A 115 10.66 7.18 -0.04
CA LYS A 115 10.83 8.54 -0.59
C LYS A 115 9.50 9.19 -0.97
N GLU A 116 8.46 8.40 -1.14
CA GLU A 116 7.16 8.82 -1.67
C GLU A 116 6.07 8.86 -0.61
N VAL A 117 6.13 7.98 0.40
CA VAL A 117 5.12 7.81 1.45
C VAL A 117 5.76 7.57 2.81
N ALA A 118 4.99 7.84 3.88
CA ALA A 118 5.33 7.45 5.24
C ALA A 118 4.69 6.10 5.55
N PHE A 119 5.47 5.15 6.08
CA PHE A 119 4.96 3.85 6.51
C PHE A 119 4.74 3.79 8.02
N SER A 120 3.75 3.04 8.45
CA SER A 120 3.71 2.52 9.82
C SER A 120 4.87 1.57 10.07
N GLU A 121 5.10 1.17 11.33
CA GLU A 121 5.86 -0.04 11.61
C GLU A 121 5.22 -1.24 10.89
N PRO A 122 6.02 -2.24 10.49
CA PRO A 122 5.50 -3.36 9.73
C PRO A 122 4.54 -4.24 10.56
N ILE A 123 3.56 -4.80 9.88
CA ILE A 123 2.52 -5.66 10.45
C ILE A 123 2.93 -7.12 10.37
N PHE A 124 3.56 -7.51 9.26
CA PHE A 124 4.03 -8.86 9.00
C PHE A 124 5.30 -8.83 8.11
N GLY A 125 6.00 -9.97 8.07
CA GLY A 125 7.08 -10.21 7.12
C GLY A 125 6.86 -11.57 6.45
N VAL A 126 6.97 -11.64 5.13
CA VAL A 126 6.68 -12.85 4.37
C VAL A 126 7.85 -13.30 3.50
N THR A 127 7.79 -14.55 3.05
CA THR A 127 8.72 -15.08 2.06
C THR A 127 8.13 -14.97 0.66
N ASN A 128 8.98 -14.98 -0.35
CA ASN A 128 8.58 -15.05 -1.75
C ASN A 128 8.44 -16.50 -2.22
N ALA A 129 7.66 -16.71 -3.27
CA ALA A 129 7.58 -17.99 -3.97
C ALA A 129 7.21 -17.77 -5.45
N ILE A 130 7.18 -18.84 -6.21
CA ILE A 130 6.82 -18.83 -7.63
C ILE A 130 5.70 -19.84 -7.86
N ALA A 131 4.61 -19.40 -8.47
CA ALA A 131 3.60 -20.30 -8.99
C ALA A 131 4.05 -20.77 -10.39
N VAL A 132 4.12 -22.08 -10.57
CA VAL A 132 4.47 -22.73 -11.83
C VAL A 132 3.34 -23.67 -12.26
N PRO A 133 3.21 -23.97 -13.56
CA PRO A 133 2.30 -25.02 -14.00
C PRO A 133 2.58 -26.34 -13.28
N LYS A 134 1.54 -27.12 -13.01
CA LYS A 134 1.64 -28.39 -12.30
C LYS A 134 2.66 -29.32 -12.93
N GLY A 135 3.48 -29.96 -12.09
CA GLY A 135 4.60 -30.80 -12.52
C GLY A 135 5.85 -30.01 -12.92
N ASN A 136 5.81 -28.68 -12.81
CA ASN A 136 6.96 -27.78 -13.04
C ASN A 136 7.76 -28.11 -14.30
N PRO A 137 7.14 -28.08 -15.49
CA PRO A 137 7.77 -28.58 -16.74
C PRO A 137 9.03 -27.84 -17.14
N LYS A 138 9.26 -26.61 -16.61
CA LYS A 138 10.46 -25.81 -16.84
C LYS A 138 11.52 -26.02 -15.76
N GLY A 139 11.24 -26.79 -14.71
CA GLY A 139 12.18 -27.07 -13.61
C GLY A 139 12.63 -25.80 -12.88
N ILE A 140 11.69 -24.89 -12.58
CA ILE A 140 11.94 -23.63 -11.85
C ILE A 140 11.95 -23.96 -10.37
N ALA A 141 13.09 -23.84 -9.69
CA ALA A 141 13.21 -24.04 -8.25
C ALA A 141 13.36 -22.70 -7.49
N LYS A 142 13.97 -21.70 -8.12
CA LYS A 142 14.20 -20.36 -7.58
C LYS A 142 14.08 -19.31 -8.67
N ILE A 143 13.97 -18.05 -8.27
CA ILE A 143 13.71 -16.96 -9.23
C ILE A 143 14.86 -16.78 -10.25
N GLU A 144 16.10 -17.06 -9.85
CA GLU A 144 17.28 -16.98 -10.74
C GLU A 144 17.23 -18.01 -11.88
N ASP A 145 16.49 -19.12 -11.70
CA ASP A 145 16.32 -20.12 -12.78
C ASP A 145 15.57 -19.52 -13.98
N ILE A 146 14.69 -18.57 -13.74
CA ILE A 146 13.95 -17.86 -14.78
C ILE A 146 14.92 -17.06 -15.66
N ALA A 147 15.84 -16.32 -15.03
CA ALA A 147 16.90 -15.59 -15.74
C ALA A 147 17.82 -16.54 -16.51
N ALA A 148 18.34 -17.58 -15.84
CA ALA A 148 19.28 -18.53 -16.41
C ALA A 148 18.72 -19.31 -17.61
N LYS A 149 17.40 -19.55 -17.62
CA LYS A 149 16.70 -20.29 -18.68
C LYS A 149 16.05 -19.38 -19.73
N GLY A 150 16.18 -18.05 -19.62
CA GLY A 150 15.57 -17.08 -20.52
C GLY A 150 14.03 -17.12 -20.54
N LEU A 151 13.42 -17.52 -19.44
CA LEU A 151 11.97 -17.67 -19.29
C LEU A 151 11.30 -16.31 -19.01
N THR A 152 9.99 -16.24 -19.21
CA THR A 152 9.16 -15.07 -18.92
C THR A 152 8.41 -15.26 -17.61
N VAL A 153 8.48 -14.27 -16.71
CA VAL A 153 7.76 -14.27 -15.45
C VAL A 153 6.68 -13.19 -15.45
N ALA A 154 5.47 -13.54 -15.02
CA ALA A 154 4.43 -12.56 -14.70
C ALA A 154 4.66 -12.00 -13.30
N VAL A 155 4.47 -10.68 -13.14
CA VAL A 155 4.48 -9.97 -11.85
C VAL A 155 3.39 -8.90 -11.84
N ILE A 156 2.85 -8.56 -10.69
CA ILE A 156 1.87 -7.46 -10.58
C ILE A 156 2.59 -6.13 -10.85
N ALA A 157 2.04 -5.33 -11.76
CA ALA A 157 2.60 -4.05 -12.16
C ALA A 157 2.77 -3.10 -10.96
N GLY A 158 3.96 -2.50 -10.82
CA GLY A 158 4.30 -1.61 -9.71
C GLY A 158 4.51 -2.32 -8.36
N SER A 159 4.42 -3.66 -8.30
CA SER A 159 4.76 -4.41 -7.08
C SER A 159 6.28 -4.44 -6.84
N ALA A 160 6.69 -4.74 -5.59
CA ALA A 160 8.11 -4.92 -5.27
C ALA A 160 8.76 -6.07 -6.06
N HIS A 161 7.95 -7.04 -6.52
CA HIS A 161 8.42 -8.18 -7.30
C HIS A 161 9.00 -7.81 -8.66
N VAL A 162 8.64 -6.62 -9.22
CA VAL A 162 9.31 -6.06 -10.41
C VAL A 162 10.80 -5.81 -10.12
N GLY A 163 11.11 -5.20 -8.97
CA GLY A 163 12.49 -4.97 -8.51
C GLY A 163 13.21 -6.28 -8.17
N TYR A 164 12.54 -7.22 -7.52
CA TYR A 164 13.10 -8.54 -7.22
C TYR A 164 13.39 -9.36 -8.47
N ALA A 165 12.57 -9.27 -9.51
CA ALA A 165 12.86 -9.89 -10.81
C ALA A 165 14.13 -9.31 -11.44
N ALA A 166 14.31 -7.99 -11.38
CA ALA A 166 15.53 -7.34 -11.84
C ALA A 166 16.75 -7.75 -11.01
N LEU A 167 16.61 -7.84 -9.66
CA LEU A 167 17.65 -8.33 -8.75
C LEU A 167 18.05 -9.78 -9.05
N ALA A 168 17.10 -10.61 -9.51
CA ALA A 168 17.35 -11.99 -9.96
C ALA A 168 18.06 -12.05 -11.34
N GLY A 169 18.29 -10.92 -12.00
CA GLY A 169 18.91 -10.85 -13.31
C GLY A 169 17.96 -11.13 -14.48
N ILE A 170 16.65 -11.06 -14.26
CA ILE A 170 15.67 -11.25 -15.34
C ILE A 170 15.60 -9.98 -16.19
N PRO A 171 15.83 -10.06 -17.53
CA PRO A 171 15.73 -8.91 -18.42
C PRO A 171 14.30 -8.32 -18.42
N ALA A 172 14.19 -7.00 -18.57
CA ALA A 172 12.90 -6.31 -18.49
C ALA A 172 11.86 -6.80 -19.51
N ASP A 173 12.28 -7.22 -20.70
CA ASP A 173 11.43 -7.79 -21.73
C ASP A 173 10.94 -9.22 -21.39
N LYS A 174 11.49 -9.84 -20.36
CA LYS A 174 11.07 -11.13 -19.77
C LYS A 174 10.23 -10.97 -18.51
N VAL A 175 9.94 -9.73 -18.10
CA VAL A 175 9.06 -9.43 -16.98
C VAL A 175 7.70 -8.96 -17.51
N LEU A 176 6.72 -9.86 -17.56
CA LEU A 176 5.37 -9.53 -17.97
C LEU A 176 4.62 -8.88 -16.80
N GLN A 177 4.46 -7.57 -16.84
CA GLN A 177 3.68 -6.85 -15.83
C GLN A 177 2.19 -6.96 -16.14
N ILE A 178 1.42 -7.39 -15.13
CA ILE A 178 -0.03 -7.66 -15.21
C ILE A 178 -0.76 -6.92 -14.08
N PRO A 179 -2.07 -6.61 -14.25
CA PRO A 179 -2.80 -5.83 -13.25
C PRO A 179 -3.12 -6.63 -11.98
N ASP A 180 -3.40 -7.93 -12.09
CA ASP A 180 -3.95 -8.75 -11.02
C ASP A 180 -3.58 -10.24 -11.14
N THR A 181 -3.90 -11.01 -10.09
CA THR A 181 -3.66 -12.46 -10.05
C THR A 181 -4.43 -13.24 -11.11
N ALA A 182 -5.65 -12.82 -11.45
CA ALA A 182 -6.45 -13.49 -12.49
C ALA A 182 -5.78 -13.36 -13.86
N SER A 183 -5.24 -12.18 -14.15
CA SER A 183 -4.44 -11.91 -15.36
C SER A 183 -3.14 -12.73 -15.38
N ALA A 184 -2.50 -12.96 -14.21
CA ALA A 184 -1.34 -13.83 -14.09
C ALA A 184 -1.68 -15.28 -14.45
N ILE A 185 -2.76 -15.82 -13.87
CA ILE A 185 -3.28 -17.16 -14.18
C ILE A 185 -3.52 -17.29 -15.68
N ALA A 186 -4.23 -16.33 -16.28
CA ALA A 186 -4.53 -16.34 -17.70
C ALA A 186 -3.25 -16.26 -18.57
N ALA A 187 -2.27 -15.47 -18.17
CA ALA A 187 -0.99 -15.33 -18.88
C ALA A 187 -0.20 -16.65 -18.87
N VAL A 188 -0.11 -17.32 -17.72
CA VAL A 188 0.61 -18.58 -17.58
C VAL A 188 -0.11 -19.72 -18.35
N ARG A 189 -1.45 -19.82 -18.22
CA ARG A 189 -2.25 -20.80 -18.99
C ARG A 189 -2.12 -20.62 -20.50
N ALA A 190 -2.03 -19.38 -20.95
CA ALA A 190 -1.86 -19.06 -22.37
C ALA A 190 -0.41 -19.17 -22.88
N GLY A 191 0.56 -19.52 -22.02
CA GLY A 191 1.97 -19.60 -22.37
C GLY A 191 2.62 -18.24 -22.64
N ARG A 192 1.99 -17.11 -22.22
CA ARG A 192 2.59 -15.77 -22.32
C ARG A 192 3.61 -15.51 -21.22
N ALA A 193 3.49 -16.22 -20.10
CA ALA A 193 4.48 -16.31 -19.05
C ALA A 193 4.69 -17.78 -18.67
N ASP A 194 5.88 -18.11 -18.19
CA ASP A 194 6.22 -19.46 -17.74
C ASP A 194 5.91 -19.67 -16.27
N ALA A 195 5.78 -18.57 -15.51
CA ALA A 195 5.55 -18.58 -14.07
C ALA A 195 4.94 -17.26 -13.60
N PHE A 196 4.39 -17.25 -12.37
CA PHE A 196 3.95 -16.04 -11.66
C PHE A 196 4.74 -15.90 -10.36
N PHE A 197 5.33 -14.73 -10.15
CA PHE A 197 6.18 -14.43 -9.00
C PHE A 197 5.52 -13.44 -8.06
N VAL A 198 5.32 -13.85 -6.81
CA VAL A 198 4.70 -13.04 -5.75
C VAL A 198 5.07 -13.63 -4.37
N ASP A 199 4.54 -13.10 -3.28
CA ASP A 199 4.70 -13.69 -1.95
C ASP A 199 4.06 -15.10 -1.84
N ALA A 200 4.57 -15.90 -0.92
CA ALA A 200 4.12 -17.27 -0.73
C ALA A 200 2.64 -17.37 -0.28
N GLY A 201 2.15 -16.37 0.48
CA GLY A 201 0.74 -16.29 0.91
C GLY A 201 -0.20 -16.12 -0.28
N GLY A 202 0.13 -15.18 -1.16
CA GLY A 202 -0.63 -14.94 -2.39
C GLY A 202 -0.66 -16.15 -3.32
N ILE A 203 0.45 -16.90 -3.42
CA ILE A 203 0.45 -18.15 -4.22
C ILE A 203 -0.40 -19.24 -3.58
N LYS A 204 -0.37 -19.39 -2.25
CA LYS A 204 -1.27 -20.33 -1.55
C LYS A 204 -2.73 -19.98 -1.83
N ALA A 205 -3.09 -18.70 -1.72
CA ALA A 205 -4.44 -18.23 -2.03
C ALA A 205 -4.81 -18.47 -3.51
N LEU A 206 -3.88 -18.23 -4.44
CA LEU A 206 -4.06 -18.51 -5.86
C LEU A 206 -4.37 -20.00 -6.09
N ILE A 207 -3.54 -20.90 -5.55
CA ILE A 207 -3.70 -22.36 -5.72
C ILE A 207 -5.03 -22.83 -5.14
N ALA A 208 -5.47 -22.28 -4.01
CA ALA A 208 -6.76 -22.61 -3.42
C ALA A 208 -7.95 -22.12 -4.26
N SER A 209 -7.77 -21.15 -5.13
CA SER A 209 -8.82 -20.56 -5.97
C SER A 209 -8.98 -21.18 -7.37
N VAL A 210 -8.05 -22.05 -7.77
CA VAL A 210 -8.03 -22.69 -9.09
C VAL A 210 -8.09 -24.20 -8.97
N PRO A 211 -8.41 -24.96 -10.06
CA PRO A 211 -8.31 -26.42 -10.05
C PRO A 211 -6.93 -26.92 -9.60
N GLU A 212 -6.89 -27.92 -8.75
CA GLU A 212 -5.68 -28.46 -8.09
C GLU A 212 -4.56 -28.87 -9.07
N GLN A 213 -4.93 -29.17 -10.32
CA GLN A 213 -3.99 -29.61 -11.35
C GLN A 213 -3.33 -28.47 -12.13
N ASP A 214 -3.71 -27.23 -11.90
CA ASP A 214 -3.24 -26.12 -12.75
C ASP A 214 -1.86 -25.60 -12.34
N PHE A 215 -1.66 -25.44 -11.03
CA PHE A 215 -0.45 -24.80 -10.48
C PHE A 215 0.11 -25.55 -9.28
N GLU A 216 1.41 -25.36 -9.07
CA GLU A 216 2.10 -25.68 -7.82
C GLU A 216 3.02 -24.54 -7.42
N MET A 217 3.37 -24.48 -6.14
CA MET A 217 4.25 -23.48 -5.58
C MET A 217 5.66 -24.03 -5.41
N THR A 218 6.67 -23.28 -5.80
CA THR A 218 8.06 -23.60 -5.46
C THR A 218 8.29 -23.50 -3.95
N LYS A 219 9.41 -24.04 -3.46
CA LYS A 219 9.81 -23.79 -2.07
C LYS A 219 9.92 -22.28 -1.82
N PRO A 220 9.30 -21.75 -0.73
CA PRO A 220 9.44 -20.34 -0.37
C PRO A 220 10.90 -19.95 -0.11
N PHE A 221 11.25 -18.70 -0.42
CA PHE A 221 12.61 -18.16 -0.26
C PHE A 221 12.57 -16.70 0.22
N SER A 222 13.65 -16.28 0.87
CA SER A 222 13.82 -14.91 1.40
C SER A 222 15.12 -14.25 0.92
N GLU A 223 15.83 -14.87 -0.02
CA GLU A 223 17.07 -14.36 -0.60
C GLU A 223 17.03 -14.46 -2.12
N ILE A 224 17.63 -13.48 -2.81
CA ILE A 224 17.82 -13.42 -4.26
C ILE A 224 19.24 -12.96 -4.53
N ASN A 225 20.05 -13.77 -5.19
CA ASN A 225 21.47 -13.49 -5.48
C ASN A 225 22.26 -13.04 -4.22
N GLY A 226 21.98 -13.64 -3.06
CA GLY A 226 22.63 -13.30 -1.79
C GLY A 226 22.13 -12.03 -1.11
N HIS A 227 21.10 -11.38 -1.67
CA HIS A 227 20.44 -10.23 -1.03
C HIS A 227 19.18 -10.69 -0.29
N ILE A 228 18.95 -10.11 0.88
CA ILE A 228 17.71 -10.36 1.63
C ILE A 228 16.53 -9.80 0.84
N ALA A 229 15.61 -10.68 0.48
CA ALA A 229 14.35 -10.38 -0.18
C ALA A 229 13.19 -10.91 0.68
N MET A 230 13.03 -10.33 1.86
CA MET A 230 11.98 -10.66 2.83
C MET A 230 11.04 -9.46 2.95
N PRO A 231 9.96 -9.44 2.18
CA PRO A 231 9.02 -8.32 2.20
C PRO A 231 8.34 -8.15 3.56
N HIS A 232 8.19 -6.90 4.00
CA HIS A 232 7.45 -6.53 5.20
C HIS A 232 6.32 -5.57 4.83
N GLY A 233 5.09 -5.98 5.10
CA GLY A 233 3.89 -5.19 4.81
C GLY A 233 3.59 -4.20 5.92
N ALA A 234 3.14 -3.00 5.52
CA ALA A 234 2.76 -1.92 6.43
C ALA A 234 1.64 -1.05 5.83
N ILE A 235 1.00 -0.25 6.68
CA ILE A 235 0.05 0.77 6.24
C ILE A 235 0.84 1.98 5.75
N ALA A 236 0.48 2.50 4.57
CA ALA A 236 1.11 3.70 4.03
C ALA A 236 0.21 4.93 4.22
N PHE A 237 0.85 6.06 4.52
CA PHE A 237 0.27 7.38 4.75
C PHE A 237 1.04 8.41 3.93
N ARG A 238 0.50 9.64 3.82
CA ARG A 238 1.26 10.74 3.21
C ARG A 238 2.43 11.16 4.11
N PRO A 239 3.55 11.65 3.55
CA PRO A 239 4.68 12.15 4.35
C PRO A 239 4.30 13.26 5.34
N GLU A 240 3.37 14.13 4.96
CA GLU A 240 2.86 15.21 5.82
C GLU A 240 2.05 14.73 7.03
N ASP A 241 1.59 13.48 7.03
CA ASP A 241 0.84 12.87 8.14
C ASP A 241 1.76 12.17 9.17
N ALA A 242 3.05 12.48 9.20
CA ALA A 242 4.05 11.83 10.08
C ALA A 242 3.66 11.83 11.56
N ASP A 243 3.04 12.92 12.06
CA ASP A 243 2.57 12.99 13.45
C ASP A 243 1.48 11.94 13.74
N PHE A 244 0.60 11.69 12.75
CA PHE A 244 -0.39 10.62 12.85
C PHE A 244 0.29 9.25 12.88
N VAL A 245 1.28 9.03 12.01
CA VAL A 245 2.03 7.76 11.95
C VAL A 245 2.72 7.46 13.28
N ILE A 246 3.34 8.47 13.90
CA ILE A 246 3.95 8.34 15.24
C ILE A 246 2.91 7.94 16.29
N ALA A 247 1.73 8.58 16.27
CA ALA A 247 0.66 8.24 17.19
C ALA A 247 0.10 6.83 16.92
N PHE A 248 -0.08 6.47 15.64
CA PHE A 248 -0.54 5.15 15.18
C PHE A 248 0.40 4.03 15.64
N ASN A 249 1.70 4.22 15.44
CA ASN A 249 2.73 3.23 15.77
C ASN A 249 2.75 2.89 17.26
N LYS A 250 2.47 3.82 18.16
CA LYS A 250 2.38 3.54 19.62
C LYS A 250 1.33 2.47 19.96
N PHE A 251 0.21 2.45 19.24
CA PHE A 251 -0.84 1.43 19.40
C PHE A 251 -0.52 0.17 18.60
N LEU A 252 0.08 0.32 17.42
CA LEU A 252 0.50 -0.80 16.60
C LEU A 252 1.57 -1.66 17.30
N GLU A 253 2.57 -1.06 17.94
CA GLU A 253 3.62 -1.74 18.71
C GLU A 253 3.04 -2.58 19.85
N GLN A 254 1.98 -2.09 20.52
CA GLN A 254 1.30 -2.85 21.56
C GLN A 254 0.56 -4.06 21.01
N ARG A 255 0.10 -3.98 19.75
CA ARG A 255 -0.66 -5.04 19.10
C ARG A 255 0.25 -6.07 18.43
N VAL A 256 1.22 -5.64 17.63
CA VAL A 256 2.15 -6.53 16.92
C VAL A 256 2.88 -7.43 17.93
N ARG A 257 2.93 -8.74 17.67
CA ARG A 257 3.43 -9.79 18.56
C ARG A 257 2.49 -10.18 19.73
N SER A 258 1.33 -9.52 19.87
CA SER A 258 0.34 -9.99 20.83
C SER A 258 -0.29 -11.32 20.37
N PRO A 259 -0.84 -12.15 21.29
CA PRO A 259 -1.55 -13.36 20.90
C PRO A 259 -2.71 -13.11 19.93
N GLU A 260 -3.39 -11.97 20.06
CA GLU A 260 -4.51 -11.57 19.18
C GLU A 260 -4.02 -11.26 17.76
N HIS A 261 -2.83 -10.65 17.63
CA HIS A 261 -2.24 -10.38 16.33
C HIS A 261 -1.78 -11.68 15.65
N VAL A 262 -1.11 -12.57 16.37
CA VAL A 262 -0.73 -13.90 15.84
C VAL A 262 -1.96 -14.67 15.39
N LYS A 263 -3.02 -14.70 16.21
CA LYS A 263 -4.28 -15.36 15.84
C LYS A 263 -4.93 -14.75 14.59
N MET A 264 -4.84 -13.43 14.42
CA MET A 264 -5.31 -12.76 13.21
C MET A 264 -4.47 -13.19 12.01
N LEU A 265 -3.14 -13.23 12.12
CA LEU A 265 -2.25 -13.72 11.05
C LEU A 265 -2.59 -15.18 10.67
N GLU A 266 -2.83 -16.06 11.66
CA GLU A 266 -3.21 -17.46 11.44
C GLU A 266 -4.54 -17.59 10.67
N THR A 267 -5.50 -16.68 10.90
CA THR A 267 -6.77 -16.64 10.15
C THR A 267 -6.52 -16.44 8.65
N TYR A 268 -5.44 -15.78 8.28
CA TYR A 268 -5.04 -15.49 6.90
C TYR A 268 -3.93 -16.40 6.37
N GLY A 269 -3.68 -17.53 7.05
CA GLY A 269 -2.72 -18.54 6.59
C GLY A 269 -1.25 -18.17 6.80
N LEU A 270 -0.99 -17.14 7.62
CA LEU A 270 0.32 -16.77 8.15
C LEU A 270 0.54 -17.42 9.52
N SER A 271 1.66 -17.16 10.17
CA SER A 271 2.02 -17.74 11.46
C SER A 271 2.85 -16.76 12.30
N ALA A 272 3.26 -17.19 13.49
CA ALA A 272 4.21 -16.44 14.30
C ALA A 272 5.59 -16.26 13.62
N ASP A 273 5.94 -17.11 12.65
CA ASP A 273 7.17 -16.98 11.87
C ASP A 273 7.11 -15.79 10.88
N ASP A 274 5.91 -15.32 10.57
CA ASP A 274 5.66 -14.17 9.71
C ASP A 274 5.54 -12.84 10.48
N LEU A 275 5.86 -12.84 11.77
CA LEU A 275 5.99 -11.59 12.54
C LEU A 275 7.14 -10.73 12.01
N PRO A 276 7.02 -9.39 12.06
CA PRO A 276 8.06 -8.49 11.57
C PRO A 276 9.40 -8.73 12.25
N ARG A 277 10.47 -8.73 11.48
CA ARG A 277 11.87 -8.91 11.94
C ARG A 277 12.67 -7.62 11.91
N TYR A 278 12.23 -6.63 11.13
CA TYR A 278 12.87 -5.34 10.93
C TYR A 278 11.87 -4.21 11.21
N THR A 279 12.38 -3.05 11.60
CA THR A 279 11.60 -1.82 11.72
C THR A 279 11.39 -1.14 10.36
N ALA A 280 10.42 -0.23 10.27
CA ALA A 280 10.23 0.57 9.06
C ALA A 280 11.49 1.39 8.72
N ALA A 281 12.18 1.92 9.74
CA ALA A 281 13.42 2.69 9.55
C ALA A 281 14.55 1.85 8.94
N GLU A 282 14.75 0.61 9.42
CA GLU A 282 15.75 -0.32 8.87
C GLU A 282 15.42 -0.69 7.41
N LEU A 283 14.15 -0.97 7.12
CA LEU A 283 13.70 -1.32 5.78
C LEU A 283 13.82 -0.15 4.79
N CYS A 284 13.54 1.07 5.23
CA CYS A 284 13.72 2.28 4.42
C CYS A 284 15.20 2.60 4.14
N ALA A 285 16.10 2.22 5.04
CA ALA A 285 17.55 2.44 4.91
C ALA A 285 18.27 1.30 4.17
N ALA A 286 17.60 0.19 3.86
CA ALA A 286 18.19 -0.95 3.17
C ALA A 286 18.77 -0.54 1.80
N LYS A 287 19.93 -1.13 1.42
CA LYS A 287 20.62 -0.84 0.16
C LYS A 287 20.43 -1.98 -0.82
#